data_64edc83797d6cf9c673ecdb4d513ed31
#
_entry.id   64edc83797d6cf9c673ecdb4d513ed31
#
_cell.length_a   1.000
_cell.length_b   1.000
_cell.length_c   1.000
_cell.angle_alpha   90.00
_cell.angle_beta   90.00
_cell.angle_gamma   90.00
#
_symmetry.space_group_name_H-M   'P 1'
#
loop_
_entity.id
_entity.type
_entity.pdbx_description
1 polymer ?
#
loop_
_entity_poly.entity_id
_entity_poly.type
_entity_poly.pdbx_seq_one_letter_code
_entity_poly.pdbx_strand_id
1 'polypeptide(L)'
;MAKVYFSTGSNQGDRLNSLVEAAKLIEKQIGTIIDLSPVVESEPMGFEAETNFYNQVLLVETNCSPQQIIKALLEIELKLGRVRSGQSYSSRIIDIDILFYDDIHIEDDNLVIPHPRLAERNFVLQPLMTIAPGYFHPVLKKTISELNRLSLDASVNNTVVAKNEFRECMIHHYSVE
;
A
#
# COMPACT_ATOMS: atom_id res chain seq x y z
N MET A 1 -12.44 14.13 -9.16
CA MET A 1 -12.02 12.95 -8.36
C MET A 1 -10.52 13.01 -8.20
N ALA A 2 -10.02 12.74 -7.00
CA ALA A 2 -8.60 12.70 -6.70
C ALA A 2 -8.01 11.31 -7.01
N LYS A 3 -6.71 11.26 -7.35
CA LYS A 3 -5.94 10.02 -7.50
C LYS A 3 -5.10 9.78 -6.26
N VAL A 4 -5.29 8.63 -5.63
CA VAL A 4 -4.63 8.28 -4.38
C VAL A 4 -3.86 6.98 -4.56
N TYR A 5 -2.58 6.97 -4.15
CA TYR A 5 -1.78 5.77 -4.10
C TYR A 5 -1.76 5.23 -2.68
N PHE A 6 -2.09 3.95 -2.53
CA PHE A 6 -2.00 3.23 -1.27
C PHE A 6 -0.92 2.16 -1.34
N SER A 7 -0.18 1.98 -0.24
CA SER A 7 0.61 0.78 0.00
C SER A 7 -0.18 -0.15 0.91
N THR A 8 -0.26 -1.42 0.57
CA THR A 8 -0.83 -2.47 1.42
C THR A 8 0.22 -3.51 1.74
N GLY A 9 0.24 -4.01 2.97
CA GLY A 9 1.22 -5.00 3.41
C GLY A 9 0.65 -5.96 4.45
N SER A 10 1.06 -7.23 4.39
CA SER A 10 0.65 -8.29 5.33
C SER A 10 1.78 -9.30 5.55
N ASN A 11 2.03 -9.70 6.81
CA ASN A 11 2.95 -10.78 7.13
C ASN A 11 2.41 -11.77 8.17
N GLN A 12 1.09 -11.80 8.39
CA GLN A 12 0.42 -12.74 9.28
C GLN A 12 -0.77 -13.41 8.60
N GLY A 13 -1.03 -14.67 8.95
CA GLY A 13 -2.16 -15.45 8.46
C GLY A 13 -2.10 -15.66 6.94
N ASP A 14 -3.25 -15.66 6.29
CA ASP A 14 -3.35 -15.69 4.83
C ASP A 14 -3.07 -14.30 4.25
N ARG A 15 -1.79 -14.04 3.98
CA ARG A 15 -1.28 -12.74 3.52
C ARG A 15 -1.95 -12.29 2.22
N LEU A 16 -2.14 -13.20 1.25
CA LEU A 16 -2.76 -12.86 -0.02
C LEU A 16 -4.23 -12.51 0.15
N ASN A 17 -4.97 -13.32 0.90
CA ASN A 17 -6.37 -13.04 1.20
C ASN A 17 -6.55 -11.72 1.96
N SER A 18 -5.64 -11.39 2.88
CA SER A 18 -5.66 -10.11 3.59
C SER A 18 -5.52 -8.91 2.63
N LEU A 19 -4.64 -9.00 1.63
CA LEU A 19 -4.50 -7.96 0.59
C LEU A 19 -5.74 -7.87 -0.29
N VAL A 20 -6.31 -9.01 -0.69
CA VAL A 20 -7.53 -9.06 -1.53
C VAL A 20 -8.72 -8.44 -0.79
N GLU A 21 -8.95 -8.81 0.45
CA GLU A 21 -10.04 -8.25 1.25
C GLU A 21 -9.85 -6.76 1.54
N ALA A 22 -8.61 -6.32 1.79
CA ALA A 22 -8.29 -4.90 1.93
C ALA A 22 -8.62 -4.12 0.64
N ALA A 23 -8.21 -4.63 -0.52
CA ALA A 23 -8.51 -4.02 -1.82
C ALA A 23 -10.02 -3.89 -2.07
N LYS A 24 -10.80 -4.94 -1.79
CA LYS A 24 -12.28 -4.91 -1.91
C LYS A 24 -12.93 -3.88 -0.99
N LEU A 25 -12.46 -3.80 0.27
CA LEU A 25 -12.99 -2.83 1.23
C LEU A 25 -12.61 -1.40 0.83
N ILE A 26 -11.40 -1.17 0.30
CA ILE A 26 -10.99 0.13 -0.27
C ILE A 26 -11.92 0.48 -1.44
N GLU A 27 -12.17 -0.45 -2.36
CA GLU A 27 -13.04 -0.21 -3.52
C GLU A 27 -14.48 0.11 -3.09
N LYS A 28 -14.99 -0.56 -2.07
CA LYS A 28 -16.35 -0.35 -1.55
C LYS A 28 -16.52 0.96 -0.76
N GLN A 29 -15.50 1.39 0.00
CA GLN A 29 -15.64 2.47 0.99
C GLN A 29 -14.95 3.78 0.59
N ILE A 30 -13.93 3.71 -0.26
CA ILE A 30 -13.08 4.86 -0.58
C ILE A 30 -13.23 5.28 -2.04
N GLY A 31 -13.09 4.35 -2.99
CA GLY A 31 -13.19 4.69 -4.41
C GLY A 31 -12.73 3.56 -5.32
N THR A 32 -12.80 3.81 -6.62
CA THR A 32 -12.53 2.79 -7.64
C THR A 32 -11.03 2.54 -7.82
N ILE A 33 -10.60 1.28 -7.74
CA ILE A 33 -9.23 0.89 -8.06
C ILE A 33 -9.05 0.94 -9.58
N ILE A 34 -8.30 1.92 -10.06
CA ILE A 34 -8.03 2.12 -11.49
C ILE A 34 -6.74 1.44 -11.95
N ASP A 35 -5.79 1.22 -11.05
CA ASP A 35 -4.60 0.42 -11.31
C ASP A 35 -4.05 -0.23 -10.02
N LEU A 36 -3.23 -1.28 -10.18
CA LEU A 36 -2.57 -1.97 -9.08
C LEU A 36 -1.26 -2.61 -9.55
N SER A 37 -0.30 -2.72 -8.66
CA SER A 37 0.96 -3.42 -8.92
C SER A 37 0.83 -4.93 -8.78
N PRO A 38 1.81 -5.72 -9.23
CA PRO A 38 2.00 -7.08 -8.74
C PRO A 38 2.17 -7.10 -7.22
N VAL A 39 1.88 -8.23 -6.58
CA VAL A 39 2.25 -8.47 -5.18
C VAL A 39 3.71 -8.91 -5.12
N VAL A 40 4.49 -8.26 -4.28
CA VAL A 40 5.89 -8.60 -4.04
C VAL A 40 6.10 -9.12 -2.63
N GLU A 41 7.06 -10.02 -2.44
CA GLU A 41 7.49 -10.49 -1.13
C GLU A 41 8.77 -9.78 -0.71
N SER A 42 8.83 -9.27 0.52
CA SER A 42 9.98 -8.62 1.11
C SER A 42 10.23 -9.08 2.54
N GLU A 43 11.48 -9.03 2.97
CA GLU A 43 11.84 -9.25 4.37
C GLU A 43 11.28 -8.13 5.26
N PRO A 44 11.00 -8.41 6.55
CA PRO A 44 10.64 -7.39 7.53
C PRO A 44 11.73 -6.34 7.67
N MET A 45 11.34 -5.05 7.66
CA MET A 45 12.27 -3.95 7.83
C MET A 45 12.23 -3.42 9.28
N GLY A 46 13.38 -3.44 9.96
CA GLY A 46 13.52 -2.84 11.29
C GLY A 46 13.07 -3.72 12.46
N PHE A 47 12.70 -4.99 12.22
CA PHE A 47 12.42 -5.99 13.25
C PHE A 47 12.55 -7.41 12.67
N GLU A 48 12.69 -8.39 13.54
CA GLU A 48 12.71 -9.81 13.16
C GLU A 48 11.29 -10.37 13.19
N ALA A 49 10.93 -11.14 12.15
CA ALA A 49 9.68 -11.89 12.09
C ALA A 49 9.91 -13.23 11.37
N GLU A 50 9.08 -14.22 11.70
CA GLU A 50 9.16 -15.55 11.09
C GLU A 50 8.70 -15.55 9.62
N THR A 51 7.89 -14.56 9.24
CA THR A 51 7.23 -14.51 7.94
C THR A 51 7.52 -13.19 7.24
N ASN A 52 7.89 -13.28 5.97
CA ASN A 52 8.07 -12.14 5.07
C ASN A 52 6.74 -11.42 4.79
N PHE A 53 6.81 -10.16 4.40
CA PHE A 53 5.65 -9.38 3.97
C PHE A 53 5.28 -9.66 2.53
N TYR A 54 3.96 -9.71 2.26
CA TYR A 54 3.42 -9.43 0.93
C TYR A 54 3.04 -7.96 0.87
N ASN A 55 3.52 -7.27 -0.17
CA ASN A 55 3.28 -5.84 -0.37
C ASN A 55 2.73 -5.58 -1.77
N GLN A 56 1.85 -4.58 -1.86
CA GLN A 56 1.24 -4.16 -3.11
C GLN A 56 0.97 -2.66 -3.07
N VAL A 57 0.95 -2.02 -4.24
CA VAL A 57 0.49 -0.64 -4.40
C VAL A 57 -0.79 -0.62 -5.22
N LEU A 58 -1.77 0.16 -4.76
CA LEU A 58 -3.05 0.39 -5.42
C LEU A 58 -3.15 1.85 -5.84
N LEU A 59 -3.67 2.13 -7.02
CA LEU A 59 -4.08 3.44 -7.48
C LEU A 59 -5.60 3.53 -7.50
N VAL A 60 -6.15 4.46 -6.74
CA VAL A 60 -7.59 4.61 -6.52
C VAL A 60 -8.05 6.00 -6.94
N GLU A 61 -9.15 6.08 -7.67
CA GLU A 61 -9.91 7.32 -7.91
C GLU A 61 -10.99 7.49 -6.86
N THR A 62 -11.05 8.67 -6.20
CA THR A 62 -11.97 8.91 -5.08
C THR A 62 -12.47 10.35 -5.02
N ASN A 63 -13.63 10.53 -4.36
CA ASN A 63 -14.14 11.84 -3.93
C ASN A 63 -13.92 12.09 -2.42
N CYS A 64 -13.34 11.12 -1.69
CA CYS A 64 -13.06 11.26 -0.27
C CYS A 64 -11.89 12.23 -0.03
N SER A 65 -12.02 13.07 0.98
CA SER A 65 -10.88 13.87 1.47
C SER A 65 -9.82 13.00 2.15
N PRO A 66 -8.57 13.47 2.29
CA PRO A 66 -7.53 12.72 3.03
C PRO A 66 -7.96 12.29 4.43
N GLN A 67 -8.68 13.13 5.17
CA GLN A 67 -9.17 12.84 6.51
C GLN A 67 -10.25 11.74 6.52
N GLN A 68 -11.14 11.74 5.52
CA GLN A 68 -12.12 10.68 5.35
C GLN A 68 -11.45 9.34 5.01
N ILE A 69 -10.41 9.38 4.17
CA ILE A 69 -9.64 8.19 3.80
C ILE A 69 -8.97 7.58 5.03
N ILE A 70 -8.24 8.37 5.84
CA ILE A 70 -7.60 7.85 7.06
C ILE A 70 -8.60 7.14 7.96
N LYS A 71 -9.77 7.76 8.19
CA LYS A 71 -10.80 7.16 9.02
C LYS A 71 -11.26 5.82 8.44
N ALA A 72 -11.53 5.77 7.14
CA ALA A 72 -11.93 4.55 6.45
C ALA A 72 -10.85 3.47 6.52
N LEU A 73 -9.56 3.82 6.32
CA LEU A 73 -8.44 2.87 6.42
C LEU A 73 -8.33 2.26 7.82
N LEU A 74 -8.48 3.07 8.88
CA LEU A 74 -8.49 2.57 10.26
C LEU A 74 -9.63 1.58 10.52
N GLU A 75 -10.82 1.86 9.99
CA GLU A 75 -11.98 0.95 10.08
C GLU A 75 -11.74 -0.34 9.30
N ILE A 76 -11.15 -0.27 8.10
CA ILE A 76 -10.79 -1.43 7.28
C ILE A 76 -9.76 -2.32 8.00
N GLU A 77 -8.68 -1.74 8.52
CA GLU A 77 -7.65 -2.47 9.25
C GLU A 77 -8.23 -3.18 10.49
N LEU A 78 -9.06 -2.48 11.25
CA LEU A 78 -9.75 -3.03 12.43
C LEU A 78 -10.66 -4.19 12.05
N LYS A 79 -11.45 -4.04 10.97
CA LYS A 79 -12.35 -5.08 10.46
C LYS A 79 -11.60 -6.33 10.01
N LEU A 80 -10.41 -6.17 9.45
CA LEU A 80 -9.54 -7.28 9.04
C LEU A 80 -8.74 -7.89 10.21
N GLY A 81 -8.97 -7.44 11.44
CA GLY A 81 -8.39 -8.02 12.64
C GLY A 81 -7.05 -7.43 13.07
N ARG A 82 -6.64 -6.26 12.55
CA ARG A 82 -5.45 -5.59 13.03
C ARG A 82 -5.63 -5.11 14.46
N VAL A 83 -4.79 -5.60 15.37
CA VAL A 83 -4.68 -5.10 16.74
C VAL A 83 -3.45 -4.20 16.85
N ARG A 84 -3.62 -2.95 17.26
CA ARG A 84 -2.50 -2.02 17.48
C ARG A 84 -1.88 -2.29 18.84
N SER A 85 -0.66 -2.84 18.88
CA SER A 85 0.06 -3.24 20.11
C SER A 85 0.92 -2.14 20.71
N GLY A 86 0.83 -0.90 20.24
CA GLY A 86 1.67 0.22 20.71
C GLY A 86 3.14 0.16 20.24
N GLN A 87 3.59 -0.92 19.61
CA GLN A 87 4.93 -1.03 18.99
C GLN A 87 4.86 -0.57 17.54
N SER A 88 5.81 0.29 17.15
CA SER A 88 5.85 0.86 15.79
C SER A 88 6.14 -0.17 14.69
N TYR A 89 6.86 -1.25 15.03
CA TYR A 89 7.26 -2.30 14.11
C TYR A 89 6.90 -3.66 14.70
N SER A 90 5.92 -4.32 14.13
CA SER A 90 5.46 -5.65 14.54
C SER A 90 4.81 -6.37 13.36
N SER A 91 4.73 -7.70 13.47
CA SER A 91 3.93 -8.49 12.55
C SER A 91 2.47 -8.07 12.57
N ARG A 92 1.83 -8.03 11.38
CA ARG A 92 0.45 -7.55 11.25
C ARG A 92 -0.31 -8.24 10.13
N ILE A 93 -1.61 -8.42 10.35
CA ILE A 93 -2.53 -9.02 9.37
C ILE A 93 -2.63 -8.13 8.14
N ILE A 94 -2.74 -6.83 8.34
CA ILE A 94 -2.81 -5.82 7.27
C ILE A 94 -2.27 -4.47 7.75
N ASP A 95 -1.62 -3.76 6.85
CA ASP A 95 -1.17 -2.38 7.00
C ASP A 95 -1.51 -1.63 5.72
N ILE A 96 -2.12 -0.45 5.84
CA ILE A 96 -2.52 0.34 4.68
C ILE A 96 -2.07 1.78 4.90
N ASP A 97 -1.12 2.23 4.07
CA ASP A 97 -0.57 3.59 4.12
C ASP A 97 -1.00 4.39 2.89
N ILE A 98 -1.31 5.68 3.08
CA ILE A 98 -1.46 6.64 1.98
C ILE A 98 -0.06 7.05 1.53
N LEU A 99 0.27 6.80 0.26
CA LEU A 99 1.55 7.21 -0.33
C LEU A 99 1.48 8.63 -0.90
N PHE A 100 0.47 8.87 -1.73
CA PHE A 100 0.19 10.14 -2.39
C PHE A 100 -1.31 10.39 -2.49
N TYR A 101 -1.69 11.66 -2.49
CA TYR A 101 -3.03 12.12 -2.82
C TYR A 101 -2.90 13.27 -3.83
N ASP A 102 -3.19 13.04 -5.11
CA ASP A 102 -2.82 13.92 -6.20
C ASP A 102 -1.36 14.42 -6.01
N ASP A 103 -1.08 15.68 -6.25
CA ASP A 103 0.22 16.32 -6.06
C ASP A 103 0.32 17.17 -4.77
N ILE A 104 -0.62 16.96 -3.82
CA ILE A 104 -0.68 17.77 -2.61
C ILE A 104 0.39 17.37 -1.58
N HIS A 105 0.74 18.35 -0.76
CA HIS A 105 1.58 18.17 0.42
C HIS A 105 0.78 18.54 1.68
N ILE A 106 0.67 17.59 2.61
CA ILE A 106 0.06 17.77 3.92
C ILE A 106 1.10 17.38 4.97
N GLU A 107 1.29 18.22 5.96
CA GLU A 107 2.11 17.95 7.13
C GLU A 107 1.33 18.38 8.38
N ASP A 108 0.64 17.41 8.97
CA ASP A 108 -0.23 17.58 10.14
C ASP A 108 0.10 16.47 11.15
N ASP A 109 -0.22 16.68 12.43
CA ASP A 109 0.08 15.75 13.53
C ASP A 109 -0.42 14.31 13.28
N ASN A 110 -1.49 14.17 12.53
CA ASN A 110 -2.12 12.87 12.26
C ASN A 110 -1.98 12.40 10.81
N LEU A 111 -1.43 13.23 9.91
CA LEU A 111 -1.37 12.93 8.48
C LEU A 111 -0.22 13.64 7.81
N VAL A 112 0.67 12.86 7.22
CA VAL A 112 1.74 13.37 6.36
C VAL A 112 1.60 12.75 4.97
N ILE A 113 1.40 13.57 3.96
CA ILE A 113 1.34 13.19 2.54
C ILE A 113 2.29 14.12 1.75
N PRO A 114 3.19 13.59 0.93
CA PRO A 114 3.52 12.17 0.68
C PRO A 114 3.97 11.44 1.93
N HIS A 115 3.84 10.09 1.91
CA HIS A 115 4.32 9.26 3.01
C HIS A 115 5.80 9.54 3.30
N PRO A 116 6.20 9.90 4.54
CA PRO A 116 7.52 10.48 4.83
C PRO A 116 8.68 9.51 4.56
N ARG A 117 8.46 8.19 4.67
CA ARG A 117 9.48 7.16 4.47
C ARG A 117 9.38 6.40 3.15
N LEU A 118 8.57 6.88 2.20
CA LEU A 118 8.35 6.22 0.92
C LEU A 118 9.66 5.99 0.16
N ALA A 119 10.52 7.03 0.10
CA ALA A 119 11.77 6.98 -0.66
C ALA A 119 12.85 6.06 -0.04
N GLU A 120 12.66 5.62 1.21
CA GLU A 120 13.58 4.74 1.93
C GLU A 120 13.18 3.26 1.84
N ARG A 121 11.99 2.95 1.27
CA ARG A 121 11.35 1.63 1.31
C ARG A 121 11.28 1.00 -0.06
N ASN A 122 12.20 0.08 -0.36
CA ASN A 122 12.22 -0.60 -1.67
C ASN A 122 10.96 -1.45 -1.92
N PHE A 123 10.38 -2.05 -0.87
CA PHE A 123 9.12 -2.79 -0.96
C PHE A 123 7.88 -1.93 -1.29
N VAL A 124 8.04 -0.59 -1.28
CA VAL A 124 7.06 0.39 -1.78
C VAL A 124 7.47 0.89 -3.16
N LEU A 125 8.74 1.29 -3.33
CA LEU A 125 9.24 1.88 -4.58
C LEU A 125 9.16 0.93 -5.77
N GLN A 126 9.54 -0.34 -5.59
CA GLN A 126 9.51 -1.32 -6.68
C GLN A 126 8.09 -1.59 -7.21
N PRO A 127 7.08 -1.91 -6.36
CA PRO A 127 5.71 -2.03 -6.83
C PRO A 127 5.19 -0.72 -7.46
N LEU A 128 5.47 0.42 -6.86
CA LEU A 128 5.06 1.72 -7.38
C LEU A 128 5.66 2.02 -8.75
N MET A 129 6.91 1.61 -9.00
CA MET A 129 7.58 1.69 -10.31
C MET A 129 6.79 0.98 -11.42
N THR A 130 6.06 -0.09 -11.12
CA THR A 130 5.34 -0.86 -12.13
C THR A 130 4.09 -0.16 -12.66
N ILE A 131 3.54 0.80 -11.90
CA ILE A 131 2.31 1.52 -12.24
C ILE A 131 2.50 3.03 -12.42
N ALA A 132 3.54 3.61 -11.83
CA ALA A 132 3.76 5.06 -11.82
C ALA A 132 5.24 5.47 -11.90
N PRO A 133 6.06 4.95 -12.85
CA PRO A 133 7.50 5.26 -12.90
C PRO A 133 7.78 6.75 -13.10
N GLY A 134 6.94 7.44 -13.87
CA GLY A 134 7.06 8.87 -14.18
C GLY A 134 6.36 9.80 -13.20
N TYR A 135 5.70 9.27 -12.15
CA TYR A 135 5.05 10.13 -11.17
C TYR A 135 6.07 10.98 -10.43
N PHE A 136 5.80 12.29 -10.33
CA PHE A 136 6.72 13.26 -9.77
C PHE A 136 6.40 13.53 -8.30
N HIS A 137 7.34 13.21 -7.41
CA HIS A 137 7.16 13.39 -5.96
C HIS A 137 7.11 14.88 -5.61
N PRO A 138 6.00 15.41 -5.08
CA PRO A 138 5.79 16.86 -4.96
C PRO A 138 6.78 17.56 -4.00
N VAL A 139 7.34 16.83 -3.03
CA VAL A 139 8.31 17.36 -2.05
C VAL A 139 9.75 17.12 -2.50
N LEU A 140 10.10 15.87 -2.84
CA LEU A 140 11.47 15.49 -3.19
C LEU A 140 11.90 15.94 -4.59
N LYS A 141 10.95 16.40 -5.42
CA LYS A 141 11.19 16.92 -6.79
C LYS A 141 11.95 15.92 -7.67
N LYS A 142 11.58 14.63 -7.56
CA LYS A 142 12.10 13.52 -8.35
C LYS A 142 10.98 12.60 -8.79
N THR A 143 11.17 11.92 -9.91
CA THR A 143 10.26 10.85 -10.34
C THR A 143 10.44 9.61 -9.47
N ILE A 144 9.43 8.74 -9.44
CA ILE A 144 9.53 7.44 -8.75
C ILE A 144 10.69 6.62 -9.29
N SER A 145 10.92 6.66 -10.61
CA SER A 145 12.07 6.01 -11.25
C SER A 145 13.41 6.50 -10.70
N GLU A 146 13.56 7.83 -10.54
CA GLU A 146 14.77 8.42 -9.95
C GLU A 146 14.93 8.05 -8.48
N LEU A 147 13.84 8.09 -7.69
CA LEU A 147 13.87 7.69 -6.28
C LEU A 147 14.26 6.23 -6.12
N ASN A 148 13.70 5.34 -6.94
CA ASN A 148 14.05 3.93 -6.90
C ASN A 148 15.54 3.69 -7.21
N ARG A 149 16.10 4.40 -8.19
CA ARG A 149 17.53 4.32 -8.53
C ARG A 149 18.45 4.85 -7.42
N LEU A 150 17.98 5.85 -6.66
CA LEU A 150 18.74 6.49 -5.57
C LEU A 150 18.54 5.81 -4.22
N SER A 151 17.60 4.86 -4.12
CA SER A 151 17.32 4.13 -2.88
C SER A 151 18.57 3.39 -2.40
N LEU A 152 18.89 3.54 -1.12
CA LEU A 152 19.95 2.80 -0.42
C LEU A 152 19.47 1.44 0.10
N ASP A 153 18.17 1.18 0.06
CA ASP A 153 17.58 -0.10 0.41
C ASP A 153 17.90 -1.11 -0.70
N ALA A 154 18.84 -2.00 -0.42
CA ALA A 154 19.27 -3.07 -1.32
C ALA A 154 18.40 -4.33 -1.22
N SER A 155 17.29 -4.31 -0.48
CA SER A 155 16.38 -5.45 -0.38
C SER A 155 15.83 -5.84 -1.75
N VAL A 156 15.77 -7.14 -1.98
CA VAL A 156 15.22 -7.70 -3.22
C VAL A 156 13.79 -8.13 -2.97
N ASN A 157 12.89 -7.61 -3.80
CA ASN A 157 11.49 -7.99 -3.76
C ASN A 157 11.18 -8.96 -4.92
N ASN A 158 10.66 -10.13 -4.57
CA ASN A 158 10.25 -11.11 -5.58
C ASN A 158 8.75 -10.96 -5.85
N THR A 159 8.36 -10.94 -7.12
CA THR A 159 6.94 -11.00 -7.49
C THR A 159 6.39 -12.39 -7.15
N VAL A 160 5.35 -12.44 -6.32
CA VAL A 160 4.70 -13.69 -5.88
C VAL A 160 3.33 -13.88 -6.48
N VAL A 161 2.63 -12.78 -6.84
CA VAL A 161 1.34 -12.81 -7.54
C VAL A 161 1.35 -11.74 -8.62
N ALA A 162 1.12 -12.16 -9.86
CA ALA A 162 1.03 -11.22 -10.98
C ALA A 162 -0.24 -10.34 -10.88
N LYS A 163 -0.19 -9.17 -11.49
CA LYS A 163 -1.28 -8.18 -11.47
C LYS A 163 -2.64 -8.76 -11.91
N ASN A 164 -2.64 -9.54 -12.99
CA ASN A 164 -3.88 -10.14 -13.51
C ASN A 164 -4.42 -11.23 -12.59
N GLU A 165 -3.56 -12.08 -12.03
CA GLU A 165 -3.95 -13.09 -11.05
C GLU A 165 -4.58 -12.45 -9.80
N PHE A 166 -4.03 -11.34 -9.30
CA PHE A 166 -4.62 -10.63 -8.17
C PHE A 166 -6.01 -10.08 -8.50
N ARG A 167 -6.21 -9.53 -9.70
CA ARG A 167 -7.53 -9.08 -10.17
C ARG A 167 -8.54 -10.23 -10.23
N GLU A 168 -8.11 -11.40 -10.69
CA GLU A 168 -8.95 -12.60 -10.70
C GLU A 168 -9.34 -13.03 -9.29
N CYS A 169 -8.41 -13.00 -8.31
CA CYS A 169 -8.73 -13.25 -6.92
C CYS A 169 -9.80 -12.30 -6.36
N MET A 170 -9.75 -11.02 -6.73
CA MET A 170 -10.78 -10.05 -6.32
C MET A 170 -12.16 -10.42 -6.87
N ILE A 171 -12.24 -10.90 -8.12
CA ILE A 171 -13.51 -11.22 -8.79
C ILE A 171 -14.11 -12.53 -8.24
N HIS A 172 -13.30 -13.58 -8.11
CA HIS A 172 -13.80 -14.91 -7.72
C HIS A 172 -14.37 -14.98 -6.31
N HIS A 173 -13.92 -14.12 -5.40
CA HIS A 173 -14.49 -14.04 -4.05
C HIS A 173 -15.86 -13.34 -3.99
N TYR A 174 -16.29 -12.64 -5.04
CA TYR A 174 -17.66 -12.08 -5.14
C TYR A 174 -18.72 -13.13 -5.51
N SER A 175 -18.31 -14.33 -5.93
CA SER A 175 -19.25 -15.37 -6.43
C SER A 175 -19.70 -16.37 -5.35
N VAL A 176 -19.40 -16.13 -4.08
CA VAL A 176 -19.66 -17.07 -2.96
C VAL A 176 -20.51 -16.44 -1.84
N GLU A 177 -21.27 -15.38 -2.13
CA GLU A 177 -22.33 -14.86 -1.23
C GLU A 177 -23.71 -15.05 -1.83
#